data_c3cb5d5871a40a92dae379aaf9c396f9
#
_entry.id   c3cb5d5871a40a92dae379aaf9c396f9
#
_cell.length_a   1.000
_cell.length_b   1.000
_cell.length_c   1.000
_cell.angle_alpha   90.00
_cell.angle_beta   90.00
_cell.angle_gamma   90.00
#
_symmetry.space_group_name_H-M   'P 1'
#
loop_
_entity.id
_entity.type
_entity.pdbx_description
1 polymer ?
#
loop_
_entity_poly.entity_id
_entity_poly.type
_entity_poly.pdbx_seq_one_letter_code
_entity_poly.pdbx_strand_id
1 'polypeptide(L)'
;EEISQIRLGYAGRFVDDNFKATEYNLTVGHASSIPSLDNFSLDDYYNQTNLSSGWFAVQKNIDKYSVTKNIHSAYAEATYQFTPQWIVNVGMKYDNVDIQVDYNVNKGGSEGNNTIQKDFFLPSLNLKYNLSEKHSLRLGASKTYTLPQPKEISPYRYVGVNFNSQGNANLKPSDNYNIDLKWDFNPTPTELISLTAFYKLIKNPISRIEVASAGGYLSYENIADKATVAGAEVEVRKNLFVRPVSSAANGMNKLSFGLNGSYIYTNAKMPLATVTTGSQLEGAAPWIANFDLSHNYTKGDHSFINTLVLNYVSDKIYTIGTQGYQDIMEQEIMTLDFVSQAKLNKYISLTLKARNLLNPSYKLSRKANESGEEVVLSDYKKGINISLGVSCTF
;
A
#
# COMPACT_ATOMS: atom_id res chain seq x y z
N GLU A 1 21.02 20.03 -28.56
CA GLU A 1 22.07 19.30 -27.80
C GLU A 1 21.64 17.84 -27.71
N GLU A 2 22.48 16.92 -28.18
CA GLU A 2 22.25 15.48 -28.03
C GLU A 2 22.44 15.10 -26.58
N ILE A 3 21.41 14.56 -25.96
CA ILE A 3 21.50 14.04 -24.59
C ILE A 3 22.05 12.60 -24.69
N SER A 4 23.32 12.42 -24.33
CA SER A 4 23.91 11.10 -24.17
C SER A 4 24.46 10.97 -22.78
N GLN A 5 23.96 10.02 -22.01
CA GLN A 5 24.37 9.82 -20.62
C GLN A 5 24.53 8.32 -20.35
N ILE A 6 25.65 7.97 -19.74
CA ILE A 6 25.87 6.64 -19.18
C ILE A 6 25.97 6.77 -17.66
N ARG A 7 25.25 5.92 -16.95
CA ARG A 7 25.32 5.82 -15.50
C ARG A 7 25.72 4.39 -15.13
N LEU A 8 26.72 4.30 -14.29
CA LEU A 8 27.17 3.06 -13.68
C LEU A 8 27.15 3.24 -12.18
N GLY A 9 26.77 2.21 -11.44
CA GLY A 9 26.79 2.36 -10.01
C GLY A 9 26.63 1.04 -9.27
N TYR A 10 26.91 1.14 -7.98
CA TYR A 10 26.65 0.12 -6.98
C TYR A 10 25.77 0.71 -5.90
N ALA A 11 24.82 -0.11 -5.38
CA ALA A 11 24.00 0.22 -4.24
C ALA A 11 23.91 -0.99 -3.30
N GLY A 12 24.07 -0.77 -2.00
CA GLY A 12 23.87 -1.79 -0.97
C GLY A 12 22.65 -1.45 -0.11
N ARG A 13 21.89 -2.46 0.27
CA ARG A 13 20.84 -2.35 1.28
C ARG A 13 21.03 -3.41 2.33
N PHE A 14 21.31 -2.98 3.56
CA PHE A 14 21.57 -3.83 4.70
C PHE A 14 20.51 -3.51 5.77
N VAL A 15 19.78 -4.53 6.20
CA VAL A 15 18.71 -4.38 7.20
C VAL A 15 18.88 -5.50 8.21
N ASP A 16 18.78 -5.14 9.48
CA ASP A 16 18.74 -6.05 10.61
C ASP A 16 17.53 -5.67 11.47
N ASP A 17 16.47 -6.49 11.37
CA ASP A 17 15.22 -6.29 12.09
C ASP A 17 15.09 -7.34 13.20
N ASN A 18 14.89 -6.87 14.44
CA ASN A 18 14.68 -7.73 15.60
C ASN A 18 13.28 -7.52 16.17
N PHE A 19 12.53 -8.59 16.26
CA PHE A 19 11.19 -8.59 16.85
C PHE A 19 11.14 -9.46 18.09
N LYS A 20 10.49 -8.95 19.14
CA LYS A 20 10.20 -9.70 20.36
C LYS A 20 8.80 -9.38 20.83
N ALA A 21 8.00 -10.41 21.04
CA ALA A 21 6.69 -10.32 21.69
C ALA A 21 6.72 -11.07 23.01
N THR A 22 6.06 -10.53 24.02
CA THR A 22 5.83 -11.19 25.28
C THR A 22 4.33 -11.27 25.52
N GLU A 23 3.83 -12.48 25.67
CA GLU A 23 2.43 -12.77 25.95
C GLU A 23 2.32 -13.32 27.37
N TYR A 24 1.37 -12.81 28.13
CA TYR A 24 1.01 -13.31 29.44
C TYR A 24 -0.38 -13.95 29.35
N ASN A 25 -0.45 -15.25 29.58
CA ASN A 25 -1.72 -15.98 29.63
C ASN A 25 -2.11 -16.18 31.10
N LEU A 26 -3.32 -15.75 31.43
CA LEU A 26 -3.92 -16.01 32.72
C LEU A 26 -4.77 -17.28 32.60
N THR A 27 -4.47 -18.30 33.41
CA THR A 27 -5.23 -19.53 33.47
C THR A 27 -5.85 -19.65 34.85
N VAL A 28 -7.18 -19.68 34.94
CA VAL A 28 -7.89 -19.89 36.19
C VAL A 28 -7.96 -21.38 36.48
N GLY A 29 -7.38 -21.81 37.61
CA GLY A 29 -7.27 -23.22 38.01
C GLY A 29 -8.58 -23.82 38.49
N HIS A 30 -9.51 -23.03 39.01
CA HIS A 30 -10.80 -23.47 39.54
C HIS A 30 -11.96 -22.75 38.87
N ALA A 31 -12.37 -23.23 37.69
CA ALA A 31 -13.46 -22.63 36.91
C ALA A 31 -14.82 -22.56 37.67
N SER A 32 -15.03 -23.43 38.64
CA SER A 32 -16.22 -23.41 39.52
C SER A 32 -16.27 -22.23 40.50
N SER A 33 -15.20 -21.48 40.62
CA SER A 33 -15.07 -20.35 41.56
C SER A 33 -15.09 -19.01 40.85
N ILE A 34 -15.47 -18.93 39.56
CA ILE A 34 -15.61 -17.68 38.86
C ILE A 34 -16.78 -16.91 39.49
N PRO A 35 -16.56 -15.70 40.03
CA PRO A 35 -17.62 -14.92 40.63
C PRO A 35 -18.63 -14.41 39.64
N SER A 36 -19.81 -14.06 40.17
CA SER A 36 -20.82 -13.36 39.36
C SER A 36 -20.25 -12.06 38.79
N LEU A 37 -20.52 -11.79 37.53
CA LEU A 37 -20.08 -10.57 36.84
C LEU A 37 -20.69 -9.27 37.44
N ASP A 38 -21.77 -9.38 38.23
CA ASP A 38 -22.50 -8.24 38.76
C ASP A 38 -21.73 -7.39 39.77
N ASN A 39 -20.72 -7.99 40.45
CA ASN A 39 -19.86 -7.29 41.42
C ASN A 39 -18.39 -7.66 41.25
N PHE A 40 -17.96 -7.92 39.99
CA PHE A 40 -16.60 -8.36 39.72
C PHE A 40 -15.59 -7.20 39.74
N SER A 41 -14.65 -7.24 40.68
CA SER A 41 -13.46 -6.40 40.67
C SER A 41 -12.24 -7.24 40.28
N LEU A 42 -11.55 -6.80 39.20
CA LEU A 42 -10.32 -7.47 38.77
C LEU A 42 -9.27 -7.56 39.84
N ASP A 43 -9.12 -6.54 40.68
CA ASP A 43 -8.12 -6.46 41.73
C ASP A 43 -8.40 -7.45 42.91
N ASP A 44 -9.68 -7.77 43.16
CA ASP A 44 -10.09 -8.74 44.17
C ASP A 44 -9.73 -10.18 43.81
N TYR A 45 -9.62 -10.45 42.50
CA TYR A 45 -9.36 -11.79 41.96
C TYR A 45 -7.93 -11.96 41.48
N TYR A 46 -7.38 -10.99 40.78
CA TYR A 46 -6.04 -11.06 40.20
C TYR A 46 -5.01 -10.36 41.10
N ASN A 47 -4.86 -10.88 42.30
CA ASN A 47 -3.91 -10.35 43.28
C ASN A 47 -2.82 -11.38 43.64
N GLN A 48 -1.80 -10.94 44.38
CA GLN A 48 -0.65 -11.79 44.71
C GLN A 48 -1.05 -12.99 45.60
N THR A 49 -2.07 -12.86 46.44
CA THR A 49 -2.55 -13.94 47.29
C THR A 49 -3.14 -15.06 46.49
N ASN A 50 -4.01 -14.74 45.54
CA ASN A 50 -4.64 -15.69 44.61
C ASN A 50 -3.64 -16.33 43.66
N LEU A 51 -2.63 -15.57 43.21
CA LEU A 51 -1.51 -16.12 42.42
C LEU A 51 -0.72 -17.15 43.26
N SER A 52 -0.36 -16.81 44.51
CA SER A 52 0.42 -17.69 45.38
C SER A 52 -0.34 -18.94 45.81
N SER A 53 -1.66 -18.86 45.92
CA SER A 53 -2.51 -20.01 46.24
C SER A 53 -2.81 -20.93 45.05
N GLY A 54 -2.38 -20.53 43.82
CA GLY A 54 -2.65 -21.28 42.59
C GLY A 54 -4.08 -21.13 42.09
N TRP A 55 -4.86 -20.17 42.60
CA TRP A 55 -6.20 -19.89 42.07
C TRP A 55 -6.16 -19.48 40.60
N PHE A 56 -5.13 -18.73 40.18
CA PHE A 56 -4.78 -18.55 38.82
C PHE A 56 -3.26 -18.69 38.62
N ALA A 57 -2.86 -18.98 37.41
CA ALA A 57 -1.47 -19.04 36.99
C ALA A 57 -1.21 -18.04 35.84
N VAL A 58 -0.03 -17.46 35.87
CA VAL A 58 0.47 -16.57 34.81
C VAL A 58 1.54 -17.31 34.03
N GLN A 59 1.25 -17.64 32.79
CA GLN A 59 2.24 -18.19 31.87
C GLN A 59 2.80 -17.09 31.00
N LYS A 60 4.11 -16.93 31.00
CA LYS A 60 4.82 -15.98 30.16
C LYS A 60 5.40 -16.71 28.95
N ASN A 61 4.96 -16.34 27.76
CA ASN A 61 5.51 -16.81 26.50
C ASN A 61 6.31 -15.68 25.83
N ILE A 62 7.47 -16.02 25.31
CA ILE A 62 8.34 -15.07 24.60
C ILE A 62 8.57 -15.60 23.21
N ASP A 63 8.08 -14.88 22.20
CA ASP A 63 8.30 -15.14 20.80
C ASP A 63 9.31 -14.14 20.24
N LYS A 64 10.24 -14.62 19.45
CA LYS A 64 11.29 -13.80 18.85
C LYS A 64 11.49 -14.20 17.39
N TYR A 65 11.77 -13.24 16.55
CA TYR A 65 12.43 -13.47 15.28
C TYR A 65 13.37 -12.31 14.94
N SER A 66 14.41 -12.61 14.18
CA SER A 66 15.30 -11.63 13.57
C SER A 66 15.34 -11.84 12.06
N VAL A 67 15.46 -10.77 11.32
CA VAL A 67 15.57 -10.80 9.86
C VAL A 67 16.79 -10.00 9.47
N THR A 68 17.79 -10.68 8.92
CA THR A 68 18.95 -10.05 8.28
C THR A 68 18.70 -10.05 6.76
N LYS A 69 18.74 -8.88 6.14
CA LYS A 69 18.59 -8.74 4.69
C LYS A 69 19.76 -7.98 4.11
N ASN A 70 20.49 -8.63 3.23
CA ASN A 70 21.60 -8.07 2.48
C ASN A 70 21.28 -8.09 0.98
N ILE A 71 21.29 -6.92 0.36
CA ILE A 71 21.09 -6.79 -1.09
C ILE A 71 22.27 -6.02 -1.65
N HIS A 72 23.00 -6.63 -2.54
CA HIS A 72 24.07 -6.02 -3.31
C HIS A 72 23.59 -5.80 -4.73
N SER A 73 23.65 -4.56 -5.20
CA SER A 73 23.15 -4.15 -6.51
C SER A 73 24.27 -3.54 -7.34
N ALA A 74 24.42 -3.99 -8.57
CA ALA A 74 25.22 -3.31 -9.58
C ALA A 74 24.30 -2.93 -10.75
N TYR A 75 24.47 -1.74 -11.33
CA TYR A 75 23.66 -1.30 -12.44
C TYR A 75 24.44 -0.52 -13.49
N ALA A 76 23.96 -0.64 -14.71
CA ALA A 76 24.40 0.15 -15.86
C ALA A 76 23.16 0.67 -16.59
N GLU A 77 23.17 1.93 -16.97
CA GLU A 77 22.08 2.60 -17.68
C GLU A 77 22.67 3.54 -18.73
N ALA A 78 22.08 3.56 -19.91
CA ALA A 78 22.42 4.47 -20.98
C ALA A 78 21.18 5.19 -21.50
N THR A 79 21.23 6.50 -21.59
CA THR A 79 20.23 7.33 -22.24
C THR A 79 20.83 7.94 -23.49
N TYR A 80 20.17 7.78 -24.63
CA TYR A 80 20.60 8.33 -25.89
C TYR A 80 19.44 9.00 -26.62
N GLN A 81 19.67 10.20 -27.11
CA GLN A 81 18.74 10.94 -27.95
C GLN A 81 19.21 10.82 -29.40
N PHE A 82 18.54 9.95 -30.18
CA PHE A 82 18.85 9.72 -31.60
C PHE A 82 18.51 10.92 -32.47
N THR A 83 17.39 11.56 -32.16
CA THR A 83 16.87 12.75 -32.83
C THR A 83 16.15 13.61 -31.78
N PRO A 84 15.78 14.87 -32.07
CA PRO A 84 14.94 15.67 -31.17
C PRO A 84 13.63 14.97 -30.76
N GLN A 85 13.15 14.05 -31.60
CA GLN A 85 11.91 13.31 -31.34
C GLN A 85 12.13 12.03 -30.53
N TRP A 86 13.25 11.32 -30.72
CA TRP A 86 13.47 9.98 -30.17
C TRP A 86 14.49 9.97 -29.04
N ILE A 87 14.05 9.57 -27.87
CA ILE A 87 14.90 9.36 -26.70
C ILE A 87 14.72 7.93 -26.23
N VAL A 88 15.83 7.22 -26.09
CA VAL A 88 15.88 5.83 -25.61
C VAL A 88 16.69 5.77 -24.32
N ASN A 89 16.17 5.07 -23.34
CA ASN A 89 16.89 4.73 -22.14
C ASN A 89 16.86 3.21 -21.96
N VAL A 90 18.01 2.59 -21.86
CA VAL A 90 18.17 1.15 -21.58
C VAL A 90 18.98 0.97 -20.33
N GLY A 91 18.55 0.03 -19.50
CA GLY A 91 19.21 -0.27 -18.24
C GLY A 91 19.25 -1.76 -17.95
N MET A 92 20.26 -2.16 -17.19
CA MET A 92 20.38 -3.47 -16.59
C MET A 92 20.80 -3.27 -15.14
N LYS A 93 20.06 -3.88 -14.23
CA LYS A 93 20.43 -3.96 -12.81
C LYS A 93 20.55 -5.44 -12.43
N TYR A 94 21.59 -5.77 -11.69
CA TYR A 94 21.79 -7.07 -11.07
C TYR A 94 21.67 -6.89 -9.57
N ASP A 95 20.83 -7.69 -8.92
CA ASP A 95 20.67 -7.73 -7.47
C ASP A 95 20.99 -9.14 -6.97
N ASN A 96 21.98 -9.25 -6.08
CA ASN A 96 22.19 -10.42 -5.25
C ASN A 96 21.47 -10.20 -3.92
N VAL A 97 20.50 -11.05 -3.64
CA VAL A 97 19.62 -10.96 -2.46
C VAL A 97 19.89 -12.12 -1.54
N ASP A 98 20.19 -11.82 -0.29
CA ASP A 98 20.31 -12.77 0.81
C ASP A 98 19.44 -12.29 1.98
N ILE A 99 18.43 -13.09 2.34
CA ILE A 99 17.54 -12.84 3.48
C ILE A 99 17.61 -14.06 4.38
N GLN A 100 17.98 -13.86 5.62
CA GLN A 100 17.95 -14.88 6.66
C GLN A 100 16.93 -14.49 7.72
N VAL A 101 16.07 -15.43 8.11
CA VAL A 101 15.08 -15.28 9.17
C VAL A 101 15.36 -16.34 10.22
N ASP A 102 15.76 -15.93 11.41
CA ASP A 102 15.93 -16.80 12.57
C ASP A 102 14.74 -16.59 13.51
N TYR A 103 14.13 -17.65 13.96
CA TYR A 103 12.93 -17.55 14.80
C TYR A 103 12.93 -18.57 15.93
N ASN A 104 12.34 -18.14 17.06
CA ASN A 104 12.02 -18.98 18.21
C ASN A 104 10.63 -18.56 18.70
N VAL A 105 9.62 -19.34 18.35
CA VAL A 105 8.20 -19.02 18.56
C VAL A 105 7.47 -20.16 19.24
N ASN A 106 6.64 -19.82 20.26
CA ASN A 106 5.94 -20.80 21.08
C ASN A 106 4.63 -21.28 20.43
N LYS A 107 3.92 -20.39 19.71
CA LYS A 107 2.64 -20.70 19.07
C LYS A 107 2.80 -20.86 17.57
N GLY A 108 2.47 -22.06 17.07
CA GLY A 108 2.45 -22.35 15.65
C GLY A 108 3.80 -22.62 15.01
N GLY A 109 4.87 -22.72 15.82
CA GLY A 109 6.22 -22.96 15.32
C GLY A 109 7.12 -23.58 16.38
N SER A 110 8.35 -23.71 16.01
CA SER A 110 9.47 -24.13 16.85
C SER A 110 10.61 -23.15 16.62
N GLU A 111 11.77 -23.45 17.15
CA GLU A 111 13.01 -22.76 16.81
C GLU A 111 13.48 -23.22 15.43
N GLY A 112 13.92 -22.28 14.60
CA GLY A 112 14.42 -22.59 13.27
C GLY A 112 14.92 -21.37 12.51
N ASN A 113 15.33 -21.61 11.28
CA ASN A 113 15.73 -20.57 10.35
C ASN A 113 15.14 -20.80 8.96
N ASN A 114 15.05 -19.74 8.18
CA ASN A 114 14.74 -19.79 6.78
C ASN A 114 15.60 -18.79 6.01
N THR A 115 16.04 -19.17 4.82
CA THR A 115 16.91 -18.35 3.99
C THR A 115 16.37 -18.23 2.58
N ILE A 116 16.34 -17.01 2.06
CA ILE A 116 16.03 -16.71 0.66
C ILE A 116 17.30 -16.15 0.02
N GLN A 117 17.93 -16.94 -0.83
CA GLN A 117 19.08 -16.52 -1.63
C GLN A 117 18.70 -16.55 -3.10
N LYS A 118 18.77 -15.41 -3.75
CA LYS A 118 18.38 -15.30 -5.16
C LYS A 118 19.05 -14.14 -5.86
N ASP A 119 19.49 -14.42 -7.09
CA ASP A 119 20.00 -13.43 -8.02
C ASP A 119 18.90 -12.96 -8.97
N PHE A 120 18.85 -11.65 -9.20
CA PHE A 120 17.90 -11.04 -10.11
C PHE A 120 18.60 -10.23 -11.19
N PHE A 121 18.31 -10.56 -12.45
CA PHE A 121 18.65 -9.74 -13.61
C PHE A 121 17.44 -8.92 -14.01
N LEU A 122 17.57 -7.60 -13.99
CA LEU A 122 16.48 -6.63 -14.06
C LEU A 122 16.71 -5.68 -15.24
N PRO A 123 16.42 -6.12 -16.48
CA PRO A 123 16.47 -5.25 -17.64
C PRO A 123 15.36 -4.21 -17.61
N SER A 124 15.63 -3.03 -18.17
CA SER A 124 14.65 -1.97 -18.39
C SER A 124 14.86 -1.28 -19.74
N LEU A 125 13.76 -0.91 -20.38
CA LEU A 125 13.72 -0.14 -21.61
C LEU A 125 12.68 0.98 -21.43
N ASN A 126 13.06 2.21 -21.72
CA ASN A 126 12.13 3.33 -21.87
C ASN A 126 12.38 3.99 -23.21
N LEU A 127 11.33 4.12 -23.99
CA LEU A 127 11.33 4.78 -25.28
C LEU A 127 10.37 5.96 -25.23
N LYS A 128 10.85 7.14 -25.53
CA LYS A 128 10.02 8.35 -25.65
C LYS A 128 10.07 8.84 -27.09
N TYR A 129 8.88 9.11 -27.65
CA TYR A 129 8.72 9.71 -28.96
C TYR A 129 7.91 11.00 -28.84
N ASN A 130 8.52 12.13 -29.17
CA ASN A 130 7.86 13.44 -29.23
C ASN A 130 7.25 13.60 -30.63
N LEU A 131 5.91 13.33 -30.74
CA LEU A 131 5.18 13.51 -32.00
C LEU A 131 5.13 14.99 -32.42
N SER A 132 5.06 15.88 -31.44
CA SER A 132 5.11 17.33 -31.60
C SER A 132 5.53 17.96 -30.25
N GLU A 133 5.61 19.29 -30.21
CA GLU A 133 5.87 20.03 -28.96
C GLU A 133 4.83 19.77 -27.87
N LYS A 134 3.60 19.36 -28.25
CA LYS A 134 2.48 19.15 -27.34
C LYS A 134 2.14 17.66 -27.11
N HIS A 135 2.60 16.77 -27.97
CA HIS A 135 2.25 15.35 -27.91
C HIS A 135 3.49 14.49 -27.75
N SER A 136 3.48 13.58 -26.78
CA SER A 136 4.50 12.56 -26.63
C SER A 136 3.90 11.16 -26.38
N LEU A 137 4.58 10.14 -26.90
CA LEU A 137 4.35 8.74 -26.60
C LEU A 137 5.52 8.21 -25.78
N ARG A 138 5.22 7.32 -24.83
CA ARG A 138 6.23 6.62 -24.03
C ARG A 138 5.89 5.15 -23.96
N LEU A 139 6.87 4.32 -24.21
CA LEU A 139 6.81 2.88 -24.01
C LEU A 139 7.83 2.50 -22.93
N GLY A 140 7.36 1.86 -21.86
CA GLY A 140 8.19 1.29 -20.81
C GLY A 140 8.09 -0.23 -20.84
N ALA A 141 9.22 -0.92 -20.68
CA ALA A 141 9.25 -2.35 -20.42
C ALA A 141 10.31 -2.65 -19.36
N SER A 142 9.97 -3.46 -18.37
CA SER A 142 10.93 -3.78 -17.30
C SER A 142 10.63 -5.11 -16.63
N LYS A 143 11.69 -5.73 -16.10
CA LYS A 143 11.56 -6.78 -15.12
C LYS A 143 11.91 -6.22 -13.74
N THR A 144 11.05 -6.53 -12.75
CA THR A 144 11.25 -6.22 -11.33
C THR A 144 10.96 -7.45 -10.48
N TYR A 145 11.15 -7.38 -9.17
CA TYR A 145 10.77 -8.45 -8.26
C TYR A 145 10.09 -7.91 -7.00
N THR A 146 9.41 -8.79 -6.29
CA THR A 146 8.84 -8.52 -4.97
C THR A 146 9.39 -9.55 -3.98
N LEU A 147 9.97 -9.08 -2.89
CA LEU A 147 10.41 -9.93 -1.78
C LEU A 147 9.29 -10.03 -0.74
N PRO A 148 9.13 -11.19 -0.09
CA PRO A 148 8.26 -11.27 1.08
C PRO A 148 8.74 -10.30 2.16
N GLN A 149 7.79 -9.76 2.93
CA GLN A 149 8.10 -8.94 4.09
C GLN A 149 8.52 -9.82 5.28
N PRO A 150 9.29 -9.28 6.26
CA PRO A 150 9.68 -10.01 7.46
C PRO A 150 8.51 -10.70 8.18
N LYS A 151 7.39 -10.01 8.32
CA LYS A 151 6.18 -10.55 8.94
C LYS A 151 5.55 -11.70 8.14
N GLU A 152 5.70 -11.68 6.81
CA GLU A 152 5.09 -12.68 5.93
C GLU A 152 5.86 -14.01 5.95
N ILE A 153 7.19 -13.97 6.14
CA ILE A 153 8.05 -15.16 6.14
C ILE A 153 8.38 -15.69 7.54
N SER A 154 8.10 -14.93 8.59
CA SER A 154 8.31 -15.39 9.96
C SER A 154 7.10 -16.21 10.44
N PRO A 155 7.27 -17.44 10.94
CA PRO A 155 6.16 -18.28 11.41
C PRO A 155 5.52 -17.78 12.71
N TYR A 156 5.88 -16.59 13.18
CA TYR A 156 5.29 -15.96 14.35
C TYR A 156 3.79 -15.74 14.17
N ARG A 157 3.00 -16.13 15.20
CA ARG A 157 1.57 -15.90 15.25
C ARG A 157 1.25 -14.57 15.90
N TYR A 158 0.90 -13.60 15.07
CA TYR A 158 0.47 -12.28 15.52
C TYR A 158 -1.01 -12.32 15.93
N VAL A 159 -1.29 -12.01 17.19
CA VAL A 159 -2.66 -11.94 17.72
C VAL A 159 -3.16 -10.50 17.58
N GLY A 160 -4.09 -10.30 16.65
CA GLY A 160 -4.75 -9.02 16.40
C GLY A 160 -6.13 -8.94 17.02
N VAL A 161 -6.70 -7.74 17.05
CA VAL A 161 -8.05 -7.51 17.59
C VAL A 161 -9.12 -8.23 16.75
N ASN A 162 -9.01 -8.13 15.44
CA ASN A 162 -10.02 -8.70 14.51
C ASN A 162 -9.58 -10.06 13.96
N PHE A 163 -8.30 -10.21 13.64
CA PHE A 163 -7.75 -11.42 13.02
C PHE A 163 -6.39 -11.77 13.63
N ASN A 164 -6.20 -13.05 13.86
CA ASN A 164 -4.86 -13.58 14.07
C ASN A 164 -4.18 -13.73 12.70
N SER A 165 -2.87 -13.57 12.63
CA SER A 165 -2.11 -13.81 11.41
C SER A 165 -0.82 -14.54 11.70
N GLN A 166 -0.37 -15.39 10.78
CA GLN A 166 0.87 -16.15 10.90
C GLN A 166 1.61 -16.11 9.57
N GLY A 167 2.90 -15.82 9.61
CA GLY A 167 3.73 -15.85 8.43
C GLY A 167 4.00 -17.27 7.93
N ASN A 168 4.45 -17.38 6.69
CA ASN A 168 4.77 -18.63 6.01
C ASN A 168 6.23 -18.61 5.54
N ALA A 169 7.08 -19.41 6.19
CA ALA A 169 8.49 -19.49 5.88
C ALA A 169 8.80 -20.04 4.46
N ASN A 170 7.81 -20.66 3.79
CA ASN A 170 7.99 -21.25 2.46
C ASN A 170 7.75 -20.30 1.29
N LEU A 171 7.49 -19.01 1.57
CA LEU A 171 7.26 -18.01 0.54
C LEU A 171 8.46 -17.83 -0.38
N LYS A 172 8.16 -17.72 -1.67
CA LYS A 172 9.15 -17.44 -2.72
C LYS A 172 8.98 -16.01 -3.21
N PRO A 173 10.09 -15.32 -3.55
CA PRO A 173 10.01 -14.01 -4.21
C PRO A 173 9.25 -14.09 -5.53
N SER A 174 8.51 -13.02 -5.85
CA SER A 174 7.82 -12.86 -7.13
C SER A 174 8.74 -12.22 -8.17
N ASP A 175 8.67 -12.67 -9.43
CA ASP A 175 9.24 -11.97 -10.58
C ASP A 175 8.12 -11.22 -11.32
N ASN A 176 8.30 -9.93 -11.60
CA ASN A 176 7.30 -9.07 -12.23
C ASN A 176 7.82 -8.59 -13.59
N TYR A 177 7.04 -8.79 -14.65
CA TYR A 177 7.30 -8.28 -16.00
C TYR A 177 6.26 -7.21 -16.30
N ASN A 178 6.72 -6.02 -16.64
CA ASN A 178 5.89 -4.83 -16.79
C ASN A 178 6.04 -4.27 -18.21
N ILE A 179 4.91 -3.86 -18.81
CA ILE A 179 4.86 -3.11 -20.06
C ILE A 179 3.83 -2.00 -19.88
N ASP A 180 4.23 -0.77 -20.21
CA ASP A 180 3.43 0.43 -20.08
C ASP A 180 3.48 1.22 -21.39
N LEU A 181 2.34 1.68 -21.89
CA LEU A 181 2.23 2.61 -23.02
C LEU A 181 1.48 3.85 -22.58
N LYS A 182 2.10 5.00 -22.68
CA LYS A 182 1.55 6.28 -22.27
C LYS A 182 1.55 7.28 -23.40
N TRP A 183 0.42 7.97 -23.59
CA TRP A 183 0.29 9.14 -24.44
C TRP A 183 0.01 10.38 -23.58
N ASP A 184 0.80 11.43 -23.78
CA ASP A 184 0.63 12.72 -23.12
C ASP A 184 0.30 13.79 -24.17
N PHE A 185 -0.70 14.61 -23.86
CA PHE A 185 -1.02 15.83 -24.59
C PHE A 185 -0.98 17.02 -23.62
N ASN A 186 -0.11 17.96 -23.88
CA ASN A 186 0.06 19.19 -23.12
C ASN A 186 -0.41 20.39 -23.93
N PRO A 187 -1.70 20.78 -23.87
CA PRO A 187 -2.23 21.95 -24.59
C PRO A 187 -1.48 23.22 -24.23
N THR A 188 -1.14 23.39 -22.95
CA THR A 188 -0.34 24.45 -22.37
C THR A 188 0.67 23.88 -21.36
N PRO A 189 1.68 24.64 -20.90
CA PRO A 189 2.63 24.15 -19.88
C PRO A 189 1.99 23.73 -18.55
N THR A 190 0.75 24.14 -18.28
CA THR A 190 0.02 23.85 -17.02
C THR A 190 -1.17 22.94 -17.20
N GLU A 191 -1.43 22.46 -18.40
CA GLU A 191 -2.53 21.56 -18.73
C GLU A 191 -1.99 20.23 -19.28
N LEU A 192 -2.67 19.14 -18.97
CA LEU A 192 -2.29 17.79 -19.37
C LEU A 192 -3.55 16.97 -19.63
N ILE A 193 -3.53 16.19 -20.70
CA ILE A 193 -4.37 15.01 -20.87
C ILE A 193 -3.42 13.84 -21.10
N SER A 194 -3.53 12.81 -20.28
CA SER A 194 -2.69 11.62 -20.37
C SER A 194 -3.54 10.36 -20.38
N LEU A 195 -3.19 9.42 -21.24
CA LEU A 195 -3.76 8.07 -21.30
C LEU A 195 -2.63 7.07 -21.16
N THR A 196 -2.77 6.14 -20.22
CA THR A 196 -1.82 5.04 -19.99
C THR A 196 -2.54 3.70 -20.10
N ALA A 197 -1.98 2.75 -20.84
CA ALA A 197 -2.35 1.36 -20.78
C ALA A 197 -1.17 0.57 -20.22
N PHE A 198 -1.44 -0.38 -19.32
CA PHE A 198 -0.39 -1.18 -18.71
C PHE A 198 -0.75 -2.66 -18.67
N TYR A 199 0.28 -3.49 -18.69
CA TYR A 199 0.18 -4.93 -18.50
C TYR A 199 1.32 -5.41 -17.62
N LYS A 200 0.99 -6.27 -16.66
CA LYS A 200 1.95 -6.88 -15.76
C LYS A 200 1.70 -8.37 -15.65
N LEU A 201 2.78 -9.16 -15.78
CA LEU A 201 2.79 -10.59 -15.48
C LEU A 201 3.60 -10.78 -14.19
N ILE A 202 2.98 -11.37 -13.18
CA ILE A 202 3.60 -11.68 -11.89
C ILE A 202 3.76 -13.20 -11.79
N LYS A 203 4.99 -13.68 -11.63
CA LYS A 203 5.26 -15.09 -11.30
C LYS A 203 5.33 -15.25 -9.79
N ASN A 204 4.77 -16.32 -9.28
CA ASN A 204 4.66 -16.60 -7.83
C ASN A 204 4.06 -15.42 -7.04
N PRO A 205 2.85 -14.93 -7.40
CA PRO A 205 2.23 -13.83 -6.67
C PRO A 205 2.00 -14.23 -5.21
N ILE A 206 2.39 -13.36 -4.27
CA ILE A 206 2.16 -13.53 -2.84
C ILE A 206 0.84 -12.85 -2.51
N SER A 207 -0.04 -13.53 -1.79
CA SER A 207 -1.27 -12.95 -1.27
C SER A 207 -1.58 -13.49 0.12
N ARG A 208 -2.35 -12.72 0.86
CA ARG A 208 -2.91 -13.13 2.14
C ARG A 208 -4.09 -14.05 1.92
N ILE A 209 -4.10 -15.14 2.66
CA ILE A 209 -5.16 -16.15 2.63
C ILE A 209 -5.74 -16.34 4.03
N GLU A 210 -6.97 -16.82 4.10
CA GLU A 210 -7.53 -17.33 5.34
C GLU A 210 -7.30 -18.84 5.42
N VAL A 211 -6.67 -19.27 6.52
CA VAL A 211 -6.42 -20.69 6.76
C VAL A 211 -7.61 -21.27 7.53
N ALA A 212 -8.28 -22.28 6.95
CA ALA A 212 -9.37 -22.97 7.59
C ALA A 212 -8.86 -23.79 8.79
N SER A 213 -9.18 -23.32 9.98
CA SER A 213 -8.86 -23.97 11.24
C SER A 213 -9.90 -23.62 12.29
N ALA A 214 -9.97 -24.39 13.38
CA ALA A 214 -10.93 -24.15 14.46
C ALA A 214 -10.87 -22.74 15.07
N GLY A 215 -9.73 -22.07 14.96
CA GLY A 215 -9.53 -20.70 15.45
C GLY A 215 -9.37 -19.65 14.35
N GLY A 216 -9.49 -19.97 13.07
CA GLY A 216 -9.31 -19.12 11.91
C GLY A 216 -8.10 -18.17 12.02
N TYR A 217 -7.20 -18.15 11.09
CA TYR A 217 -6.13 -17.15 11.05
C TYR A 217 -5.75 -16.82 9.61
N LEU A 218 -5.19 -15.64 9.42
CA LEU A 218 -4.69 -15.21 8.13
C LEU A 218 -3.23 -15.67 7.96
N SER A 219 -2.87 -16.09 6.77
CA SER A 219 -1.50 -16.44 6.41
C SER A 219 -1.16 -15.87 5.03
N TYR A 220 -0.02 -16.24 4.49
CA TYR A 220 0.48 -15.76 3.20
C TYR A 220 0.91 -16.96 2.36
N GLU A 221 0.56 -16.93 1.08
CA GLU A 221 0.97 -17.97 0.12
C GLU A 221 1.32 -17.38 -1.25
N ASN A 222 2.16 -18.11 -1.98
CA ASN A 222 2.28 -17.92 -3.42
C ASN A 222 1.08 -18.61 -4.06
N ILE A 223 -0.01 -17.86 -4.26
CA ILE A 223 -1.35 -18.37 -4.60
C ILE A 223 -1.49 -18.99 -5.99
N ALA A 224 -0.53 -18.76 -6.87
CA ALA A 224 -0.51 -19.26 -8.24
C ALA A 224 0.91 -19.27 -8.81
N ASP A 225 1.14 -20.02 -9.89
CA ASP A 225 2.39 -19.92 -10.64
C ASP A 225 2.55 -18.56 -11.33
N LYS A 226 1.43 -17.99 -11.77
CA LYS A 226 1.38 -16.68 -12.41
C LYS A 226 0.04 -15.97 -12.23
N ALA A 227 0.11 -14.65 -12.18
CA ALA A 227 -1.04 -13.75 -12.27
C ALA A 227 -0.79 -12.69 -13.32
N THR A 228 -1.88 -12.18 -13.90
CA THR A 228 -1.85 -11.06 -14.84
C THR A 228 -2.59 -9.87 -14.25
N VAL A 229 -2.06 -8.68 -14.46
CA VAL A 229 -2.68 -7.41 -14.16
C VAL A 229 -2.68 -6.60 -15.45
N ALA A 230 -3.83 -6.07 -15.84
CA ALA A 230 -3.94 -5.17 -16.99
C ALA A 230 -4.85 -4.00 -16.61
N GLY A 231 -4.60 -2.84 -17.17
CA GLY A 231 -5.43 -1.71 -16.87
C GLY A 231 -5.18 -0.51 -17.76
N ALA A 232 -5.98 0.51 -17.48
CA ALA A 232 -5.86 1.80 -18.14
C ALA A 232 -6.00 2.92 -17.13
N GLU A 233 -5.28 4.01 -17.38
CA GLU A 233 -5.34 5.22 -16.54
C GLU A 233 -5.60 6.42 -17.42
N VAL A 234 -6.38 7.36 -16.90
CA VAL A 234 -6.61 8.69 -17.50
C VAL A 234 -6.23 9.75 -16.49
N GLU A 235 -5.49 10.76 -16.93
CA GLU A 235 -5.21 11.97 -16.14
C GLU A 235 -5.58 13.20 -16.97
N VAL A 236 -6.34 14.10 -16.35
CA VAL A 236 -6.71 15.39 -16.96
C VAL A 236 -6.40 16.49 -15.95
N ARG A 237 -5.62 17.46 -16.36
CA ARG A 237 -5.41 18.72 -15.64
C ARG A 237 -5.78 19.87 -16.55
N LYS A 238 -6.72 20.71 -16.10
CA LYS A 238 -7.21 21.82 -16.92
C LYS A 238 -7.46 23.07 -16.09
N ASN A 239 -7.12 24.20 -16.67
CA ASN A 239 -7.48 25.50 -16.16
C ASN A 239 -8.89 25.84 -16.64
N LEU A 240 -9.81 26.06 -15.69
CA LEU A 240 -11.17 26.52 -15.99
C LEU A 240 -11.17 28.00 -16.35
N PHE A 241 -10.37 28.77 -15.62
CA PHE A 241 -10.01 30.13 -16.00
C PHE A 241 -8.66 30.56 -15.43
N VAL A 242 -8.01 31.47 -16.12
CA VAL A 242 -6.83 32.20 -15.68
C VAL A 242 -7.05 33.66 -16.01
N ARG A 243 -7.14 34.54 -15.00
CA ARG A 243 -7.41 35.97 -15.17
C ARG A 243 -6.34 36.78 -14.46
N PRO A 244 -5.69 37.76 -15.12
CA PRO A 244 -4.82 38.67 -14.44
C PRO A 244 -5.62 39.55 -13.45
N VAL A 245 -5.04 39.86 -12.31
CA VAL A 245 -5.60 40.81 -11.36
C VAL A 245 -5.02 42.18 -11.66
N SER A 246 -5.82 43.09 -12.21
CA SER A 246 -5.45 44.34 -12.85
C SER A 246 -4.74 45.40 -11.96
N SER A 247 -4.59 45.14 -10.68
CA SER A 247 -3.98 46.11 -9.74
C SER A 247 -2.59 45.73 -9.23
N ALA A 248 -1.97 44.67 -9.77
CA ALA A 248 -0.64 44.22 -9.34
C ALA A 248 0.12 43.56 -10.50
N ALA A 249 1.41 43.87 -10.62
CA ALA A 249 2.28 43.42 -11.72
C ALA A 249 2.34 41.88 -11.89
N ASN A 250 2.06 41.11 -10.85
CA ASN A 250 2.07 39.63 -10.85
C ASN A 250 0.76 39.04 -10.27
N GLY A 251 -0.36 39.79 -10.38
CA GLY A 251 -1.65 39.32 -9.86
C GLY A 251 -2.29 38.27 -10.78
N MET A 252 -2.71 37.18 -10.22
CA MET A 252 -3.36 36.07 -10.94
C MET A 252 -4.54 35.51 -10.13
N ASN A 253 -5.64 35.27 -10.83
CA ASN A 253 -6.79 34.52 -10.32
C ASN A 253 -7.00 33.31 -11.23
N LYS A 254 -6.78 32.12 -10.71
CA LYS A 254 -6.80 30.86 -11.45
C LYS A 254 -7.68 29.86 -10.75
N LEU A 255 -8.57 29.22 -11.50
CA LEU A 255 -9.30 28.01 -11.08
C LEU A 255 -8.87 26.86 -12.00
N SER A 256 -8.47 25.76 -11.42
CA SER A 256 -8.07 24.55 -12.15
C SER A 256 -8.65 23.31 -11.50
N PHE A 257 -8.86 22.28 -12.29
CA PHE A 257 -9.20 20.97 -11.78
C PHE A 257 -8.21 19.91 -12.28
N GLY A 258 -8.05 18.87 -11.48
CA GLY A 258 -7.40 17.61 -11.81
C GLY A 258 -8.38 16.45 -11.69
N LEU A 259 -8.30 15.53 -12.62
CA LEU A 259 -9.01 14.25 -12.60
C LEU A 259 -7.98 13.16 -12.90
N ASN A 260 -7.92 12.14 -12.06
CA ASN A 260 -7.18 10.92 -12.32
C ASN A 260 -8.12 9.74 -12.08
N GLY A 261 -8.16 8.81 -13.02
CA GLY A 261 -8.96 7.60 -12.91
C GLY A 261 -8.19 6.40 -13.45
N SER A 262 -8.29 5.25 -12.77
CA SER A 262 -7.72 4.00 -13.21
C SER A 262 -8.71 2.86 -13.13
N TYR A 263 -8.64 1.97 -14.12
CA TYR A 263 -9.29 0.67 -14.11
C TYR A 263 -8.24 -0.43 -14.11
N ILE A 264 -8.37 -1.38 -13.19
CA ILE A 264 -7.41 -2.47 -12.95
C ILE A 264 -8.16 -3.81 -13.02
N TYR A 265 -7.78 -4.62 -13.99
CA TYR A 265 -8.21 -6.00 -14.11
C TYR A 265 -7.09 -6.93 -13.64
N THR A 266 -7.43 -7.92 -12.80
CA THR A 266 -6.49 -8.93 -12.32
C THR A 266 -7.01 -10.32 -12.56
N ASN A 267 -6.11 -11.27 -12.84
CA ASN A 267 -6.45 -12.68 -13.02
C ASN A 267 -5.28 -13.55 -12.56
N ALA A 268 -5.55 -14.45 -11.61
CA ALA A 268 -4.63 -15.48 -11.14
C ALA A 268 -5.28 -16.84 -11.29
N LYS A 269 -4.61 -17.79 -11.97
CA LYS A 269 -5.09 -19.18 -12.03
C LYS A 269 -4.66 -19.89 -10.76
N MET A 270 -5.53 -19.85 -9.75
CA MET A 270 -5.28 -20.46 -8.46
C MET A 270 -5.61 -21.97 -8.50
N PRO A 271 -4.81 -22.84 -7.84
CA PRO A 271 -5.15 -24.26 -7.71
C PRO A 271 -6.47 -24.44 -6.95
N LEU A 272 -7.39 -25.23 -7.50
CA LEU A 272 -8.74 -25.48 -6.94
C LEU A 272 -8.75 -26.01 -5.50
N ALA A 273 -7.67 -26.66 -5.06
CA ALA A 273 -7.58 -27.22 -3.71
C ALA A 273 -7.31 -26.16 -2.63
N THR A 274 -6.81 -25.00 -3.00
CA THR A 274 -6.37 -23.96 -2.05
C THR A 274 -7.37 -22.81 -1.93
N VAL A 275 -8.13 -22.50 -3.02
CA VAL A 275 -8.99 -21.33 -3.11
C VAL A 275 -10.35 -21.70 -3.68
N THR A 276 -11.41 -21.23 -3.05
CA THR A 276 -12.80 -21.54 -3.45
C THR A 276 -13.46 -20.46 -4.30
N THR A 277 -12.94 -19.25 -4.31
CA THR A 277 -13.59 -18.10 -4.93
C THR A 277 -12.62 -17.29 -5.80
N GLY A 278 -13.06 -17.03 -7.03
CA GLY A 278 -12.50 -16.03 -7.90
C GLY A 278 -11.07 -16.26 -8.43
N SER A 279 -10.62 -15.28 -9.18
CA SER A 279 -9.28 -15.23 -9.79
C SER A 279 -8.62 -13.86 -9.60
N GLN A 280 -9.19 -13.00 -8.76
CA GLN A 280 -8.68 -11.66 -8.52
C GLN A 280 -7.54 -11.67 -7.49
N LEU A 281 -6.63 -10.71 -7.64
CA LEU A 281 -5.53 -10.52 -6.69
C LEU A 281 -5.99 -9.69 -5.48
N GLU A 282 -5.49 -10.06 -4.31
CA GLU A 282 -5.62 -9.27 -3.09
C GLU A 282 -5.12 -7.85 -3.28
N GLY A 283 -5.83 -6.88 -2.67
CA GLY A 283 -5.43 -5.47 -2.61
C GLY A 283 -5.62 -4.67 -3.90
N ALA A 284 -5.96 -5.32 -5.02
CA ALA A 284 -6.17 -4.65 -6.31
C ALA A 284 -7.61 -4.14 -6.42
N ALA A 285 -7.83 -2.85 -6.15
CA ALA A 285 -9.12 -2.21 -6.37
C ALA A 285 -9.38 -2.05 -7.87
N PRO A 286 -10.50 -2.57 -8.43
CA PRO A 286 -10.84 -2.42 -9.85
C PRO A 286 -10.93 -0.97 -10.31
N TRP A 287 -11.43 -0.07 -9.45
CA TRP A 287 -11.57 1.34 -9.77
C TRP A 287 -10.93 2.23 -8.71
N ILE A 288 -10.13 3.18 -9.16
CA ILE A 288 -9.60 4.25 -8.33
C ILE A 288 -9.84 5.56 -9.07
N ALA A 289 -10.40 6.56 -8.39
CA ALA A 289 -10.63 7.87 -8.98
C ALA A 289 -10.26 8.97 -7.98
N ASN A 290 -9.59 10.01 -8.48
CA ASN A 290 -9.24 11.19 -7.71
C ASN A 290 -9.68 12.41 -8.50
N PHE A 291 -10.28 13.37 -7.81
CA PHE A 291 -10.65 14.66 -8.34
C PHE A 291 -10.15 15.76 -7.43
N ASP A 292 -9.53 16.78 -7.98
CA ASP A 292 -9.18 17.98 -7.24
C ASP A 292 -9.70 19.24 -7.94
N LEU A 293 -10.13 20.22 -7.12
CA LEU A 293 -10.49 21.56 -7.55
C LEU A 293 -9.62 22.55 -6.79
N SER A 294 -8.79 23.30 -7.49
CA SER A 294 -7.83 24.23 -6.90
C SER A 294 -8.06 25.67 -7.38
N HIS A 295 -8.32 26.57 -6.44
CA HIS A 295 -8.41 28.00 -6.66
C HIS A 295 -7.13 28.67 -6.15
N ASN A 296 -6.43 29.37 -7.02
CA ASN A 296 -5.23 30.12 -6.69
C ASN A 296 -5.44 31.59 -7.01
N TYR A 297 -5.36 32.42 -5.96
CA TYR A 297 -5.41 33.87 -6.05
C TYR A 297 -4.10 34.47 -5.54
N THR A 298 -3.43 35.27 -6.37
CA THR A 298 -2.19 35.95 -6.02
C THR A 298 -2.31 37.43 -6.32
N LYS A 299 -1.90 38.31 -5.39
CA LYS A 299 -1.85 39.76 -5.57
C LYS A 299 -0.69 40.34 -4.75
N GLY A 300 0.37 40.76 -5.42
CA GLY A 300 1.58 41.21 -4.74
C GLY A 300 2.17 40.11 -3.86
N ASP A 301 2.38 40.42 -2.59
CA ASP A 301 2.91 39.48 -1.59
C ASP A 301 1.85 38.54 -0.99
N HIS A 302 0.58 38.73 -1.34
CA HIS A 302 -0.54 37.90 -0.85
C HIS A 302 -0.81 36.77 -1.82
N SER A 303 -0.98 35.55 -1.30
CA SER A 303 -1.41 34.39 -2.06
C SER A 303 -2.39 33.55 -1.27
N PHE A 304 -3.48 33.10 -1.91
CA PHE A 304 -4.49 32.20 -1.35
C PHE A 304 -4.65 31.02 -2.29
N ILE A 305 -4.35 29.83 -1.78
CA ILE A 305 -4.52 28.57 -2.51
C ILE A 305 -5.50 27.72 -1.73
N ASN A 306 -6.65 27.43 -2.33
CA ASN A 306 -7.68 26.58 -1.74
C ASN A 306 -7.86 25.36 -2.65
N THR A 307 -7.73 24.17 -2.08
CA THR A 307 -7.86 22.92 -2.82
C THR A 307 -8.83 22.00 -2.12
N LEU A 308 -9.81 21.50 -2.86
CA LEU A 308 -10.72 20.43 -2.47
C LEU A 308 -10.29 19.16 -3.20
N VAL A 309 -10.14 18.06 -2.47
CA VAL A 309 -9.70 16.77 -3.03
C VAL A 309 -10.70 15.69 -2.66
N LEU A 310 -11.24 15.02 -3.66
CA LEU A 310 -12.12 13.86 -3.53
C LEU A 310 -11.37 12.63 -4.00
N ASN A 311 -11.31 11.57 -3.17
CA ASN A 311 -10.71 10.30 -3.52
C ASN A 311 -11.76 9.20 -3.39
N TYR A 312 -11.78 8.29 -4.36
CA TYR A 312 -12.62 7.11 -4.40
C TYR A 312 -11.78 5.87 -4.69
N VAL A 313 -12.00 4.82 -3.93
CA VAL A 313 -11.43 3.48 -4.14
C VAL A 313 -12.58 2.49 -4.06
N SER A 314 -12.78 1.67 -5.09
CA SER A 314 -13.80 0.63 -5.07
C SER A 314 -13.45 -0.49 -4.08
N ASP A 315 -14.40 -1.36 -3.82
CA ASP A 315 -14.19 -2.59 -3.08
C ASP A 315 -13.04 -3.42 -3.68
N LYS A 316 -12.33 -4.14 -2.82
CA LYS A 316 -11.20 -5.00 -3.19
C LYS A 316 -11.10 -6.18 -2.23
N ILE A 317 -10.45 -7.24 -2.67
CA ILE A 317 -10.16 -8.37 -1.81
C ILE A 317 -9.16 -7.94 -0.72
N TYR A 318 -9.55 -8.08 0.53
CA TYR A 318 -8.69 -7.92 1.70
C TYR A 318 -7.94 -9.21 2.01
N THR A 319 -8.62 -10.36 1.90
CA THR A 319 -8.04 -11.68 2.13
C THR A 319 -8.77 -12.69 1.24
N ILE A 320 -8.01 -13.55 0.60
CA ILE A 320 -8.54 -14.62 -0.24
C ILE A 320 -9.09 -15.74 0.67
N GLY A 321 -10.34 -16.11 0.45
CA GLY A 321 -10.96 -17.24 1.12
C GLY A 321 -10.41 -18.57 0.60
N THR A 322 -10.27 -19.56 1.49
CA THR A 322 -9.82 -20.91 1.14
C THR A 322 -10.75 -21.95 1.73
N GLN A 323 -10.76 -23.16 1.16
CA GLN A 323 -11.45 -24.35 1.70
C GLN A 323 -12.93 -24.10 2.06
N GLY A 324 -13.67 -23.39 1.22
CA GLY A 324 -15.11 -23.11 1.41
C GLY A 324 -15.43 -21.75 2.00
N TYR A 325 -14.44 -20.99 2.48
CA TYR A 325 -14.67 -19.61 2.90
C TYR A 325 -14.72 -18.66 1.70
N GLN A 326 -15.65 -17.71 1.73
CA GLN A 326 -15.71 -16.61 0.78
C GLN A 326 -14.61 -15.59 1.08
N ASP A 327 -14.17 -14.84 0.08
CA ASP A 327 -13.20 -13.76 0.24
C ASP A 327 -13.68 -12.73 1.27
N ILE A 328 -12.74 -12.19 2.06
CA ILE A 328 -13.00 -11.01 2.86
C ILE A 328 -12.77 -9.80 1.97
N MET A 329 -13.80 -8.97 1.83
CA MET A 329 -13.77 -7.74 1.04
C MET A 329 -13.53 -6.52 1.94
N GLU A 330 -12.62 -5.65 1.52
CA GLU A 330 -12.55 -4.27 2.00
C GLU A 330 -13.50 -3.44 1.14
N GLN A 331 -14.55 -2.88 1.77
CA GLN A 331 -15.60 -2.15 1.07
C GLN A 331 -15.09 -0.84 0.48
N GLU A 332 -15.78 -0.35 -0.53
CA GLU A 332 -15.47 0.92 -1.19
C GLU A 332 -15.35 2.08 -0.20
N ILE A 333 -14.50 3.03 -0.53
CA ILE A 333 -14.29 4.19 0.33
C ILE A 333 -14.20 5.48 -0.49
N MET A 334 -14.86 6.51 0.02
CA MET A 334 -14.80 7.86 -0.52
C MET A 334 -14.36 8.84 0.57
N THR A 335 -13.33 9.64 0.30
CA THR A 335 -12.82 10.65 1.24
C THR A 335 -12.81 12.02 0.58
N LEU A 336 -13.06 13.06 1.38
CA LEU A 336 -13.03 14.47 0.96
C LEU A 336 -12.07 15.22 1.88
N ASP A 337 -11.11 15.92 1.29
CA ASP A 337 -10.13 16.74 2.00
C ASP A 337 -10.22 18.18 1.50
N PHE A 338 -10.02 19.14 2.40
CA PHE A 338 -9.88 20.56 2.08
C PHE A 338 -8.57 21.09 2.63
N VAL A 339 -7.80 21.76 1.78
CA VAL A 339 -6.55 22.43 2.14
C VAL A 339 -6.59 23.87 1.71
N SER A 340 -6.34 24.78 2.64
CA SER A 340 -6.23 26.22 2.38
C SER A 340 -4.86 26.72 2.84
N GLN A 341 -4.16 27.39 1.96
CA GLN A 341 -2.90 28.09 2.27
C GLN A 341 -3.05 29.55 1.98
N ALA A 342 -2.78 30.37 2.96
CA ALA A 342 -2.85 31.84 2.87
C ALA A 342 -1.48 32.44 3.20
N LYS A 343 -0.79 32.97 2.21
CA LYS A 343 0.36 33.84 2.42
C LYS A 343 -0.15 35.25 2.61
N LEU A 344 -0.11 35.76 3.86
CA LEU A 344 -0.65 37.04 4.24
C LEU A 344 0.29 38.19 3.89
N ASN A 345 1.60 37.92 3.92
CA ASN A 345 2.67 38.83 3.52
C ASN A 345 3.98 38.01 3.36
N LYS A 346 5.10 38.69 3.15
CA LYS A 346 6.42 38.05 3.00
C LYS A 346 6.88 37.28 4.27
N TYR A 347 6.29 37.57 5.41
CA TYR A 347 6.71 37.02 6.71
C TYR A 347 5.77 35.91 7.24
N ILE A 348 4.47 35.98 6.95
CA ILE A 348 3.45 35.14 7.61
C ILE A 348 2.67 34.35 6.57
N SER A 349 2.63 33.03 6.79
CA SER A 349 1.77 32.10 6.05
C SER A 349 0.95 31.24 7.01
N LEU A 350 -0.33 31.04 6.66
CA LEU A 350 -1.28 30.20 7.38
C LEU A 350 -1.61 28.98 6.53
N THR A 351 -1.75 27.82 7.14
CA THR A 351 -2.21 26.60 6.47
C THR A 351 -3.30 25.95 7.29
N LEU A 352 -4.49 25.80 6.71
CA LEU A 352 -5.60 25.02 7.26
C LEU A 352 -5.71 23.70 6.46
N LYS A 353 -5.76 22.58 7.15
CA LYS A 353 -6.03 21.26 6.56
C LYS A 353 -7.21 20.64 7.28
N ALA A 354 -8.26 20.32 6.56
CA ALA A 354 -9.40 19.57 7.06
C ALA A 354 -9.50 18.28 6.23
N ARG A 355 -9.17 17.15 6.83
CA ARG A 355 -9.07 15.85 6.17
C ARG A 355 -10.20 14.93 6.59
N ASN A 356 -10.55 14.03 5.68
CA ASN A 356 -11.57 13.03 5.90
C ASN A 356 -12.94 13.61 6.28
N LEU A 357 -13.36 14.69 5.60
CA LEU A 357 -14.59 15.44 5.90
C LEU A 357 -15.86 14.59 5.78
N LEU A 358 -15.86 13.57 4.89
CA LEU A 358 -16.98 12.63 4.76
C LEU A 358 -17.03 11.61 5.90
N ASN A 359 -15.90 11.40 6.59
CA ASN A 359 -15.77 10.44 7.70
C ASN A 359 -16.43 9.07 7.42
N PRO A 360 -16.08 8.41 6.29
CA PRO A 360 -16.71 7.14 5.93
C PRO A 360 -16.34 6.02 6.91
N SER A 361 -17.19 4.99 6.95
CA SER A 361 -16.88 3.74 7.63
C SER A 361 -15.89 2.92 6.81
N TYR A 362 -14.86 2.41 7.48
CA TYR A 362 -13.92 1.41 6.96
C TYR A 362 -14.45 0.03 7.32
N LYS A 363 -14.96 -0.70 6.34
CA LYS A 363 -15.64 -1.99 6.56
C LYS A 363 -14.88 -3.13 5.93
N LEU A 364 -14.77 -4.23 6.69
CA LEU A 364 -14.42 -5.55 6.17
C LEU A 364 -15.65 -6.43 6.27
N SER A 365 -16.01 -7.10 5.20
CA SER A 365 -17.17 -7.97 5.16
C SER A 365 -16.91 -9.18 4.26
N ARG A 366 -17.75 -10.21 4.40
CA ARG A 366 -17.82 -11.36 3.49
C ARG A 366 -19.26 -11.75 3.25
N LYS A 367 -19.50 -12.46 2.16
CA LYS A 367 -20.79 -13.10 1.91
C LYS A 367 -20.88 -14.41 2.67
N ALA A 368 -21.99 -14.66 3.35
CA ALA A 368 -22.28 -15.95 3.95
C ALA A 368 -22.50 -17.00 2.84
N ASN A 369 -21.95 -18.22 3.02
CA ASN A 369 -21.98 -19.26 1.97
C ASN A 369 -23.38 -19.70 1.59
N GLU A 370 -24.29 -19.83 2.56
CA GLU A 370 -25.64 -20.37 2.34
C GLU A 370 -26.65 -19.30 1.93
N SER A 371 -26.68 -18.15 2.63
CA SER A 371 -27.67 -17.10 2.37
C SER A 371 -27.20 -16.08 1.34
N GLY A 372 -25.90 -15.95 1.10
CA GLY A 372 -25.31 -14.87 0.31
C GLY A 372 -25.38 -13.49 0.98
N GLU A 373 -25.89 -13.43 2.22
CA GLU A 373 -25.97 -12.20 3.00
C GLU A 373 -24.58 -11.67 3.38
N GLU A 374 -24.46 -10.36 3.42
CA GLU A 374 -23.21 -9.71 3.82
C GLU A 374 -23.05 -9.75 5.35
N VAL A 375 -21.95 -10.32 5.80
CA VAL A 375 -21.54 -10.35 7.21
C VAL A 375 -20.41 -9.36 7.42
N VAL A 376 -20.64 -8.36 8.26
CA VAL A 376 -19.63 -7.37 8.64
C VAL A 376 -18.70 -7.98 9.69
N LEU A 377 -17.41 -8.01 9.39
CA LEU A 377 -16.35 -8.53 10.26
C LEU A 377 -15.65 -7.41 11.03
N SER A 378 -15.59 -6.22 10.46
CA SER A 378 -15.01 -5.03 11.08
C SER A 378 -15.65 -3.79 10.50
N ASP A 379 -15.98 -2.83 11.35
CA ASP A 379 -16.48 -1.50 10.96
C ASP A 379 -15.93 -0.45 11.93
N TYR A 380 -15.24 0.55 11.41
CA TYR A 380 -14.73 1.66 12.20
C TYR A 380 -14.62 2.95 11.40
N LYS A 381 -14.60 4.08 12.09
CA LYS A 381 -14.39 5.42 11.52
C LYS A 381 -13.08 6.01 12.01
N LYS A 382 -12.31 6.64 11.12
CA LYS A 382 -11.05 7.31 11.47
C LYS A 382 -11.23 8.71 12.06
N GLY A 383 -12.44 9.28 11.93
CA GLY A 383 -12.74 10.64 12.35
C GLY A 383 -12.27 11.71 11.36
N ILE A 384 -12.71 12.93 11.59
CA ILE A 384 -12.28 14.13 10.84
C ILE A 384 -11.03 14.68 11.53
N ASN A 385 -10.01 15.02 10.73
CA ASN A 385 -8.77 15.63 11.23
C ASN A 385 -8.66 17.08 10.74
N ILE A 386 -8.57 18.02 11.70
CA ILE A 386 -8.40 19.44 11.40
C ILE A 386 -7.05 19.89 12.00
N SER A 387 -6.21 20.52 11.18
CA SER A 387 -4.94 21.10 11.62
C SER A 387 -4.74 22.51 11.10
N LEU A 388 -4.24 23.38 11.96
CA LEU A 388 -3.87 24.77 11.65
C LEU A 388 -2.36 24.92 11.84
N GLY A 389 -1.67 25.42 10.82
CA GLY A 389 -0.26 25.73 10.86
C GLY A 389 -0.03 27.23 10.62
N VAL A 390 0.93 27.81 11.33
CA VAL A 390 1.43 29.17 11.14
C VAL A 390 2.93 29.06 10.84
N SER A 391 3.37 29.68 9.78
CA SER A 391 4.80 29.77 9.42
C SER A 391 5.22 31.23 9.40
N CYS A 392 6.30 31.54 10.12
CA CYS A 392 6.93 32.84 10.14
C CYS A 392 8.33 32.76 9.52
N THR A 393 8.63 33.66 8.57
CA THR A 393 9.95 33.78 7.93
C THR A 393 10.55 35.12 8.34
N PHE A 394 11.78 35.08 8.86
CA PHE A 394 12.48 36.28 9.34
C PHE A 394 13.58 36.67 8.38
#